data_f9135d702ac90041201c0d1c63d0f909
#
_entry.id   f9135d702ac90041201c0d1c63d0f909
#
_cell.length_a   1.000
_cell.length_b   1.000
_cell.length_c   1.000
_cell.angle_alpha   90.00
_cell.angle_beta   90.00
_cell.angle_gamma   90.00
#
_symmetry.space_group_name_H-M   'P 1'
#
loop_
_entity.id
_entity.type
_entity.pdbx_description
1 polymer ?
#
loop_
_entity_poly.entity_id
_entity_poly.type
_entity_poly.pdbx_seq_one_letter_code
_entity_poly.pdbx_strand_id
1 'polypeptide(L)'
;MTPKTIKVALIGNPNVGKTSVFNQLTGLNQQVGNYPGITVDKKTGITKLNQITKAKIIDLPGTYSLNANSIDENVVIELLLNKNDEDFPDVAVVVTEVENLKRNLLLFTQIKDLEIPTLLVIN
;
A
#
# COMPACT_ATOMS: atom_id res chain seq x y z
N MET A 1 -2.85 3.63 -28.55
CA MET A 1 -2.40 2.86 -27.40
C MET A 1 -3.38 3.04 -26.23
N THR A 2 -3.76 1.94 -25.61
CA THR A 2 -4.67 1.99 -24.48
C THR A 2 -3.91 2.44 -23.23
N PRO A 3 -4.39 3.46 -22.49
CA PRO A 3 -3.77 3.85 -21.23
C PRO A 3 -3.73 2.68 -20.26
N LYS A 4 -2.63 2.53 -19.54
CA LYS A 4 -2.46 1.47 -18.56
C LYS A 4 -2.47 2.05 -17.16
N THR A 5 -3.19 1.41 -16.26
CA THR A 5 -3.18 1.76 -14.84
C THR A 5 -2.60 0.62 -14.05
N ILE A 6 -1.54 0.91 -13.29
CA ILE A 6 -0.89 -0.04 -12.39
C ILE A 6 -1.39 0.27 -10.97
N LYS A 7 -1.73 -0.75 -10.22
CA LYS A 7 -2.16 -0.60 -8.84
C LYS A 7 -1.02 -0.88 -7.91
N VAL A 8 -0.72 0.08 -7.04
CA VAL A 8 0.41 0.03 -6.11
C VAL A 8 -0.12 0.15 -4.68
N ALA A 9 0.17 -0.84 -3.86
CA ALA A 9 -0.19 -0.78 -2.45
C ALA A 9 1.01 -0.26 -1.65
N LEU A 10 0.81 0.81 -0.89
CA LEU A 10 1.79 1.29 0.07
C LEU A 10 1.53 0.64 1.42
N ILE A 11 2.53 -0.05 1.94
CA ILE A 11 2.43 -0.83 3.17
C ILE A 11 3.58 -0.44 4.08
N GLY A 12 3.33 -0.39 5.37
CA GLY A 12 4.38 -0.11 6.33
C GLY A 12 3.84 0.04 7.73
N ASN A 13 4.75 0.09 8.70
CA ASN A 13 4.38 0.35 10.08
C ASN A 13 3.82 1.76 10.20
N PRO A 14 2.99 2.00 11.22
CA PRO A 14 2.62 3.38 11.55
C PRO A 14 3.88 4.23 11.78
N ASN A 15 3.87 5.47 11.29
CA ASN A 15 4.92 6.47 11.53
C ASN A 15 6.28 6.21 10.86
N VAL A 16 6.31 5.46 9.76
CA VAL A 16 7.57 5.25 9.00
C VAL A 16 7.73 6.20 7.81
N GLY A 17 6.91 7.25 7.75
CA GLY A 17 6.96 8.19 6.62
C GLY A 17 6.16 7.73 5.41
N LYS A 18 5.31 6.72 5.57
CA LYS A 18 4.46 6.20 4.49
C LYS A 18 3.54 7.28 3.92
N THR A 19 2.93 8.07 4.81
CA THR A 19 2.06 9.19 4.41
C THR A 19 2.84 10.23 3.61
N SER A 20 4.08 10.53 4.00
CA SER A 20 4.92 11.47 3.26
C SER A 20 5.19 10.96 1.84
N VAL A 21 5.51 9.68 1.70
CA VAL A 21 5.72 9.06 0.39
C VAL A 21 4.45 9.16 -0.45
N PHE A 22 3.31 8.82 0.14
CA PHE A 22 2.02 8.89 -0.54
C PHE A 22 1.73 10.32 -1.04
N ASN A 23 1.93 11.31 -0.18
CA ASN A 23 1.68 12.70 -0.52
C ASN A 23 2.62 13.21 -1.62
N GLN A 24 3.88 12.81 -1.58
CA GLN A 24 4.84 13.20 -2.62
C GLN A 24 4.48 12.59 -3.98
N LEU A 25 3.99 11.36 -4.00
CA LEU A 25 3.64 10.70 -5.24
C LEU A 25 2.33 11.21 -5.84
N THR A 26 1.35 11.51 -5.01
CA THR A 26 -0.01 11.80 -5.49
C THR A 26 -0.37 13.29 -5.52
N GLY A 27 0.31 14.09 -4.70
CA GLY A 27 0.05 15.53 -4.64
C GLY A 27 -1.41 15.84 -4.34
N LEU A 28 -2.06 16.59 -5.23
CA LEU A 28 -3.46 16.97 -5.07
C LEU A 28 -4.44 15.93 -5.62
N ASN A 29 -3.95 14.87 -6.23
CA ASN A 29 -4.79 13.86 -6.87
C ASN A 29 -5.14 12.73 -5.91
N GLN A 30 -5.67 13.09 -4.74
CA GLN A 30 -6.00 12.13 -3.69
C GLN A 30 -7.51 12.05 -3.49
N GLN A 31 -7.97 10.86 -3.13
CA GLN A 31 -9.33 10.62 -2.67
C GLN A 31 -9.28 9.98 -1.30
N VAL A 32 -10.10 10.47 -0.37
CA VAL A 32 -10.17 9.95 0.98
C VAL A 32 -11.60 9.53 1.27
N GLY A 33 -11.78 8.34 1.80
CA GLY A 33 -13.07 7.83 2.22
C GLY A 33 -12.85 6.81 3.32
N ASN A 34 -13.82 5.93 3.50
CA ASN A 34 -13.70 4.82 4.45
C ASN A 34 -13.88 3.50 3.72
N TYR A 35 -13.26 2.45 4.24
CA TYR A 35 -13.58 1.10 3.79
C TYR A 35 -15.02 0.77 4.18
N PRO A 36 -15.77 0.02 3.34
CA PRO A 36 -17.18 -0.24 3.59
C PRO A 36 -17.43 -0.86 4.97
N GLY A 37 -18.35 -0.23 5.72
CA GLY A 37 -18.82 -0.77 7.00
C GLY A 37 -17.90 -0.57 8.18
N ILE A 38 -16.76 0.11 8.02
CA ILE A 38 -15.81 0.32 9.11
C ILE A 38 -15.25 1.76 9.10
N THR A 39 -14.61 2.16 10.18
CA THR A 39 -14.10 3.52 10.35
C THR A 39 -12.62 3.67 9.96
N VAL A 40 -12.11 2.74 9.18
CA VAL A 40 -10.72 2.81 8.68
C VAL A 40 -10.68 3.63 7.41
N ASP A 41 -9.78 4.60 7.35
CA ASP A 41 -9.62 5.48 6.20
C ASP A 41 -9.12 4.72 4.97
N LYS A 42 -9.76 4.98 3.84
CA LYS A 42 -9.30 4.50 2.54
C LYS A 42 -8.74 5.69 1.77
N LYS A 43 -7.43 5.74 1.60
CA LYS A 43 -6.74 6.81 0.88
C LYS A 43 -6.17 6.26 -0.41
N THR A 44 -6.55 6.88 -1.52
CA THR A 44 -6.03 6.51 -2.83
C THR A 44 -5.60 7.77 -3.57
N GLY A 45 -4.71 7.60 -4.53
CA GLY A 45 -4.27 8.72 -5.35
C GLY A 45 -3.74 8.22 -6.68
N ILE A 46 -3.70 9.12 -7.64
CA ILE A 46 -3.21 8.80 -8.98
C ILE A 46 -1.93 9.58 -9.22
N THR A 47 -0.92 8.91 -9.72
CA THR A 47 0.29 9.56 -10.22
C THR A 47 0.58 9.11 -11.63
N LYS A 48 1.06 10.03 -12.45
CA LYS A 48 1.37 9.76 -13.84
C LYS A 48 2.82 9.32 -13.95
N LEU A 49 3.05 8.10 -14.44
CA LEU A 49 4.40 7.56 -14.59
C LEU A 49 5.02 7.97 -15.93
N ASN A 50 4.21 7.97 -16.98
CA ASN A 50 4.61 8.44 -18.30
C ASN A 50 3.35 8.81 -19.09
N GLN A 51 3.47 9.03 -20.41
CA GLN A 51 2.34 9.50 -21.23
C GLN A 51 1.17 8.50 -21.29
N ILE A 52 1.44 7.21 -21.08
CA ILE A 52 0.43 6.16 -21.25
C ILE A 52 0.20 5.33 -19.98
N THR A 53 1.00 5.53 -18.95
CA THR A 53 0.92 4.71 -17.74
C THR A 53 0.66 5.60 -16.53
N LYS A 54 -0.35 5.25 -15.76
CA LYS A 54 -0.67 5.86 -14.47
C LYS A 54 -0.56 4.82 -13.39
N ALA A 55 -0.23 5.26 -12.18
CA ALA A 55 -0.26 4.39 -11.00
C ALA A 55 -1.38 4.86 -10.08
N LYS A 56 -2.23 3.93 -9.67
CA LYS A 56 -3.19 4.16 -8.60
C LYS A 56 -2.52 3.70 -7.32
N ILE A 57 -2.21 4.65 -6.46
CA ILE A 57 -1.52 4.38 -5.19
C ILE A 57 -2.59 4.20 -4.12
N ILE A 58 -2.56 3.08 -3.44
CA ILE A 58 -3.48 2.80 -2.34
C ILE A 58 -2.66 2.83 -1.06
N ASP A 59 -2.93 3.83 -0.20
CA ASP A 59 -2.25 3.98 1.08
C ASP A 59 -2.97 3.12 2.11
N LEU A 60 -2.43 1.94 2.37
CA LEU A 60 -3.03 1.01 3.32
C LEU A 60 -2.79 1.46 4.76
N PRO A 61 -3.66 1.06 5.69
CA PRO A 61 -3.44 1.36 7.10
C PRO A 61 -2.09 0.86 7.59
N GLY A 62 -1.47 1.59 8.51
CA GLY A 62 -0.19 1.18 9.09
C GLY A 62 -0.30 -0.17 9.78
N THR A 63 0.65 -1.05 9.55
CA THR A 63 0.66 -2.38 10.14
C THR A 63 2.09 -2.84 10.42
N TYR A 64 2.24 -3.69 11.44
CA TYR A 64 3.53 -4.26 11.82
C TYR A 64 3.75 -5.65 11.22
N SER A 65 2.67 -6.35 10.91
CA SER A 65 2.73 -7.71 10.35
C SER A 65 1.36 -8.08 9.79
N LEU A 66 1.29 -9.21 9.11
CA LEU A 66 0.02 -9.71 8.59
C LEU A 66 -0.64 -10.65 9.60
N ASN A 67 -0.83 -10.17 10.81
CA ASN A 67 -1.59 -10.88 11.86
C ASN A 67 -2.94 -10.20 12.04
N ALA A 68 -4.01 -10.95 12.05
CA ALA A 68 -5.37 -10.41 12.12
C ALA A 68 -5.76 -9.95 13.54
N ASN A 69 -4.95 -9.08 14.16
CA ASN A 69 -5.13 -8.63 15.54
C ASN A 69 -5.91 -7.31 15.66
N SER A 70 -6.14 -6.62 14.54
CA SER A 70 -6.87 -5.36 14.54
C SER A 70 -7.68 -5.22 13.27
N ILE A 71 -8.60 -4.25 13.26
CA ILE A 71 -9.39 -3.94 12.06
C ILE A 71 -8.46 -3.46 10.94
N ASP A 72 -7.46 -2.65 11.28
CA ASP A 72 -6.51 -2.12 10.31
C ASP A 72 -5.70 -3.24 9.63
N GLU A 73 -5.22 -4.20 10.41
CA GLU A 73 -4.51 -5.34 9.87
C GLU A 73 -5.39 -6.22 9.01
N ASN A 74 -6.66 -6.41 9.41
CA ASN A 74 -7.62 -7.17 8.61
C ASN A 74 -7.87 -6.54 7.25
N VAL A 75 -7.95 -5.21 7.17
CA VAL A 75 -8.11 -4.51 5.89
C VAL A 75 -6.96 -4.84 4.96
N VAL A 76 -5.73 -4.79 5.47
CA VAL A 76 -4.53 -5.08 4.67
C VAL A 76 -4.55 -6.53 4.20
N ILE A 77 -4.83 -7.47 5.11
CA ILE A 77 -4.85 -8.89 4.80
C ILE A 77 -5.92 -9.21 3.75
N GLU A 78 -7.13 -8.68 3.91
CA GLU A 78 -8.22 -8.94 2.98
C GLU A 78 -7.88 -8.45 1.57
N LEU A 79 -7.30 -7.26 1.45
CA LEU A 79 -6.91 -6.76 0.14
C LEU A 79 -5.83 -7.63 -0.51
N LEU A 80 -4.82 -8.01 0.27
CA LEU A 80 -3.68 -8.78 -0.27
C LEU A 80 -4.04 -10.24 -0.60
N LEU A 81 -5.12 -10.77 -0.05
CA LEU A 81 -5.56 -12.12 -0.32
C LEU A 81 -6.67 -12.21 -1.37
N ASN A 82 -7.34 -11.11 -1.68
CA ASN A 82 -8.47 -11.12 -2.61
C ASN A 82 -8.04 -10.64 -3.99
N LYS A 83 -7.65 -11.58 -4.85
CA LYS A 83 -7.23 -11.29 -6.22
C LYS A 83 -8.34 -10.73 -7.10
N ASN A 84 -9.60 -10.85 -6.66
CA ASN A 84 -10.75 -10.33 -7.40
C ASN A 84 -11.13 -8.90 -6.99
N ASP A 85 -10.47 -8.36 -5.96
CA ASP A 85 -10.69 -6.97 -5.57
C ASP A 85 -10.17 -6.04 -6.66
N GLU A 86 -10.93 -5.00 -7.00
CA GLU A 86 -10.51 -4.03 -8.03
C GLU A 86 -9.22 -3.30 -7.66
N ASP A 87 -8.93 -3.21 -6.36
CA ASP A 87 -7.72 -2.56 -5.84
C ASP A 87 -6.60 -3.55 -5.51
N PHE A 88 -6.76 -4.83 -5.90
CA PHE A 88 -5.68 -5.80 -5.68
C PHE A 88 -4.40 -5.30 -6.36
N PRO A 89 -3.28 -5.21 -5.62
CA PRO A 89 -2.09 -4.54 -6.15
C PRO A 89 -1.37 -5.36 -7.21
N ASP A 90 -0.85 -4.67 -8.21
CA ASP A 90 0.10 -5.23 -9.16
C ASP A 90 1.50 -5.28 -8.54
N VAL A 91 1.77 -4.35 -7.62
CA VAL A 91 3.02 -4.32 -6.87
C VAL A 91 2.75 -3.77 -5.47
N ALA A 92 3.44 -4.31 -4.49
CA ALA A 92 3.42 -3.81 -3.12
C ALA A 92 4.73 -3.07 -2.83
N VAL A 93 4.62 -1.90 -2.23
CA VAL A 93 5.78 -1.10 -1.83
C VAL A 93 5.77 -1.02 -0.31
N VAL A 94 6.75 -1.64 0.33
CA VAL A 94 6.90 -1.61 1.78
C VAL A 94 7.83 -0.47 2.14
N VAL A 95 7.31 0.50 2.90
CA VAL A 95 8.07 1.67 3.36
C VAL A 95 8.57 1.40 4.77
N THR A 96 9.86 1.58 4.97
CA THR A 96 10.49 1.39 6.27
C THR A 96 11.49 2.50 6.57
N GLU A 97 11.89 2.62 7.83
CA GLU A 97 13.00 3.45 8.26
C GLU A 97 14.19 2.57 8.63
N VAL A 98 15.39 3.13 8.53
CA VAL A 98 16.62 2.40 8.88
C VAL A 98 16.54 1.84 10.30
N GLU A 99 16.03 2.62 11.24
CA GLU A 99 15.92 2.23 12.64
C GLU A 99 15.00 1.03 12.88
N ASN A 100 14.03 0.82 11.99
CA ASN A 100 13.04 -0.24 12.12
C ASN A 100 13.18 -1.31 11.04
N LEU A 101 14.28 -1.30 10.32
CA LEU A 101 14.48 -2.19 9.16
C LEU A 101 14.30 -3.66 9.52
N LYS A 102 14.91 -4.09 10.61
CA LYS A 102 14.84 -5.50 11.03
C LYS A 102 13.41 -5.95 11.30
N ARG A 103 12.63 -5.11 11.98
CA ARG A 103 11.21 -5.40 12.26
C ARG A 103 10.39 -5.43 10.99
N ASN A 104 10.66 -4.49 10.08
CA ASN A 104 9.87 -4.35 8.85
C ASN A 104 10.22 -5.41 7.81
N LEU A 105 11.37 -6.07 7.92
CA LEU A 105 11.70 -7.18 7.04
C LEU A 105 10.76 -8.35 7.21
N LEU A 106 10.21 -8.56 8.40
CA LEU A 106 9.19 -9.60 8.60
C LEU A 106 7.96 -9.32 7.74
N LEU A 107 7.47 -8.08 7.79
CA LEU A 107 6.32 -7.68 6.98
C LEU A 107 6.64 -7.84 5.49
N PHE A 108 7.82 -7.41 5.07
CA PHE A 108 8.26 -7.54 3.67
C PHE A 108 8.24 -9.00 3.21
N THR A 109 8.78 -9.91 4.02
CA THR A 109 8.81 -11.33 3.65
C THR A 109 7.41 -11.95 3.64
N GLN A 110 6.54 -11.55 4.56
CA GLN A 110 5.16 -12.04 4.58
C GLN A 110 4.41 -11.65 3.30
N ILE A 111 4.60 -10.42 2.83
CA ILE A 111 3.95 -9.95 1.61
C ILE A 111 4.55 -10.67 0.39
N LYS A 112 5.85 -10.81 0.35
CA LYS A 112 6.54 -11.50 -0.73
C LYS A 112 6.09 -12.96 -0.84
N ASP A 113 5.82 -13.62 0.29
CA ASP A 113 5.35 -14.99 0.32
C ASP A 113 3.95 -15.15 -0.31
N LEU A 114 3.20 -14.06 -0.46
CA LEU A 114 1.91 -14.06 -1.16
C LEU A 114 2.07 -13.99 -2.68
N GLU A 115 3.30 -14.05 -3.18
CA GLU A 115 3.63 -13.99 -4.61
C GLU A 115 3.23 -12.67 -5.28
N ILE A 116 3.17 -11.59 -4.50
CA ILE A 116 2.96 -10.25 -5.02
C ILE A 116 4.33 -9.61 -5.25
N PRO A 117 4.59 -9.04 -6.44
CA PRO A 117 5.84 -8.29 -6.65
C PRO A 117 5.98 -7.21 -5.57
N THR A 118 7.11 -7.20 -4.89
CA THR A 118 7.28 -6.37 -3.69
C THR A 118 8.59 -5.60 -3.77
N LEU A 119 8.53 -4.30 -3.46
CA LEU A 119 9.68 -3.42 -3.36
C LEU A 119 9.82 -2.92 -1.92
N LEU A 120 11.05 -2.77 -1.46
CA LEU A 120 11.35 -2.20 -0.16
C LEU A 120 11.90 -0.79 -0.36
N VAL A 121 11.26 0.19 0.27
CA VAL A 121 11.71 1.58 0.26
C VAL A 121 12.19 1.95 1.66
N ILE A 122 13.43 2.38 1.76
CA ILE A 122 14.03 2.83 3.01
C ILE A 122 14.01 4.35 3.03
N ASN A 123 13.28 4.89 4.01
CA ASN A 123 13.12 6.33 4.14
C ASN A 123 14.14 6.91 5.12
#